data_57043e4301ad1eb60797edc263c91389
#
_entry.id   57043e4301ad1eb60797edc263c91389
#
_cell.length_a   1.000
_cell.length_b   1.000
_cell.length_c   1.000
_cell.angle_alpha   90.00
_cell.angle_beta   90.00
_cell.angle_gamma   90.00
#
_symmetry.space_group_name_H-M   'P 1'
#
loop_
_entity.id
_entity.type
_entity.pdbx_description
1 polymer ?
#
loop_
_entity_poly.entity_id
_entity_poly.type
_entity_poly.pdbx_seq_one_letter_code
_entity_poly.pdbx_strand_id
1 'polypeptide(L)'
;MKKTIEVSDIEKKYKNPVAQLVETACGYSSHIGLECDGKNINAKSLMGVMAFGLKKGMIVNISTEGDDCELALEGISEFLSA
;
A
#
# COMPACT_ATOMS: atom_id res chain seq x y z
N MET A 1 -13.46 -0.15 2.31
CA MET A 1 -13.32 -0.25 0.84
C MET A 1 -12.17 -1.15 0.47
N LYS A 2 -12.26 -1.77 -0.68
CA LYS A 2 -11.22 -2.70 -1.16
C LYS A 2 -10.96 -2.50 -2.64
N LYS A 3 -9.72 -2.74 -3.04
CA LYS A 3 -9.35 -2.69 -4.45
C LYS A 3 -8.15 -3.62 -4.69
N THR A 4 -8.18 -4.34 -5.78
CA THR A 4 -7.08 -5.21 -6.18
C THR A 4 -6.28 -4.50 -7.26
N ILE A 5 -4.96 -4.44 -7.09
CA ILE A 5 -4.07 -3.80 -8.07
C ILE A 5 -2.84 -4.66 -8.33
N GLU A 6 -2.18 -4.38 -9.43
CA GLU A 6 -0.88 -4.97 -9.73
C GLU A 6 0.19 -3.92 -9.42
N VAL A 7 1.19 -4.31 -8.65
CA VAL A 7 2.28 -3.41 -8.26
C VAL A 7 3.16 -3.10 -9.48
N SER A 8 3.32 -1.80 -9.75
CA SER A 8 4.17 -1.33 -10.83
C SER A 8 5.65 -1.31 -10.39
N ASP A 9 6.54 -0.82 -11.25
CA ASP A 9 7.97 -0.74 -10.93
C ASP A 9 8.24 0.43 -9.99
N ILE A 10 7.83 0.27 -8.72
CA ILE A 10 7.97 1.31 -7.71
C ILE A 10 9.42 1.62 -7.37
N GLU A 11 10.31 0.66 -7.56
CA GLU A 11 11.74 0.87 -7.30
C GLU A 11 12.36 1.89 -8.25
N LYS A 12 11.84 1.98 -9.47
CA LYS A 12 12.28 2.99 -10.44
C LYS A 12 11.65 4.35 -10.17
N LYS A 13 10.40 4.36 -9.68
CA LYS A 13 9.65 5.59 -9.47
C LYS A 13 10.06 6.33 -8.21
N TYR A 14 10.39 5.59 -7.17
CA TYR A 14 10.65 6.14 -5.84
C TYR A 14 12.04 5.77 -5.38
N LYS A 15 12.72 6.70 -4.71
CA LYS A 15 14.06 6.44 -4.16
C LYS A 15 14.01 5.41 -3.05
N ASN A 16 12.99 5.51 -2.22
CA ASN A 16 12.80 4.59 -1.09
C ASN A 16 11.33 4.22 -1.02
N PRO A 17 10.89 3.28 -1.88
CA PRO A 17 9.48 2.98 -2.02
C PRO A 17 8.79 2.52 -0.74
N VAL A 18 9.47 1.72 0.08
CA VAL A 18 8.88 1.23 1.33
C VAL A 18 8.62 2.37 2.29
N ALA A 19 9.62 3.20 2.55
CA ALA A 19 9.49 4.33 3.47
C ALA A 19 8.47 5.35 2.95
N GLN A 20 8.48 5.62 1.64
CA GLN A 20 7.55 6.57 1.03
C GLN A 20 6.12 6.06 1.05
N LEU A 21 5.90 4.76 0.88
CA LEU A 21 4.58 4.17 1.00
C LEU A 21 4.04 4.32 2.43
N VAL A 22 4.86 3.99 3.43
CA VAL A 22 4.46 4.13 4.83
C VAL A 22 4.14 5.58 5.17
N GLU A 23 4.96 6.51 4.70
CA GLU A 23 4.75 7.93 4.91
C GLU A 23 3.42 8.39 4.27
N THR A 24 3.16 7.94 3.05
CA THR A 24 1.89 8.24 2.36
C THR A 24 0.70 7.67 3.14
N ALA A 25 0.81 6.42 3.58
CA ALA A 25 -0.26 5.78 4.35
C ALA A 25 -0.52 6.50 5.68
N CYS A 26 0.53 6.96 6.33
CA CYS A 26 0.40 7.68 7.61
C CYS A 26 -0.29 9.05 7.46
N GLY A 27 -0.38 9.57 6.24
CA GLY A 27 -1.11 10.82 5.96
C GLY A 27 -2.62 10.69 6.00
N TYR A 28 -3.14 9.47 6.04
CA TYR A 28 -4.58 9.20 6.13
C TYR A 28 -4.95 8.72 7.52
N SER A 29 -6.15 9.07 7.97
CA SER A 29 -6.63 8.62 9.28
C SER A 29 -7.18 7.19 9.25
N SER A 30 -7.57 6.71 8.07
CA SER A 30 -8.11 5.37 7.90
C SER A 30 -7.10 4.28 8.15
N HIS A 31 -7.60 3.09 8.53
CA HIS A 31 -6.77 1.88 8.53
C HIS A 31 -6.52 1.48 7.07
N ILE A 32 -5.29 1.13 6.77
CA ILE A 32 -4.89 0.73 5.43
C ILE A 32 -4.20 -0.62 5.53
N GLY A 33 -4.79 -1.64 4.92
CA GLY A 33 -4.24 -2.99 4.90
C GLY A 33 -3.83 -3.40 3.50
N LEU A 34 -2.77 -4.17 3.40
CA LEU A 34 -2.33 -4.79 2.16
C LEU A 34 -2.34 -6.30 2.35
N GLU A 35 -2.85 -7.03 1.38
CA GLU A 35 -2.94 -8.47 1.45
C GLU A 35 -2.47 -9.10 0.13
N CYS A 36 -1.68 -10.16 0.22
CA CYS A 36 -1.22 -10.92 -0.92
C CYS A 36 -0.89 -12.34 -0.46
N ASP A 37 -1.48 -13.34 -1.12
CA ASP A 37 -1.23 -14.75 -0.82
C ASP A 37 -1.40 -15.10 0.66
N GLY A 38 -2.44 -14.56 1.28
CA GLY A 38 -2.74 -14.84 2.69
C GLY A 38 -1.95 -14.03 3.70
N LYS A 39 -1.01 -13.22 3.25
CA LYS A 39 -0.26 -12.33 4.13
C LYS A 39 -0.99 -10.99 4.21
N ASN A 40 -1.22 -10.53 5.43
CA ASN A 40 -1.86 -9.25 5.68
C ASN A 40 -0.93 -8.36 6.48
N ILE A 41 -0.77 -7.11 6.06
CA ILE A 41 0.04 -6.17 6.83
C ILE A 41 -0.64 -4.81 6.89
N ASN A 42 -0.23 -4.02 7.87
CA ASN A 42 -0.66 -2.65 8.02
C ASN A 42 0.29 -1.76 7.19
N ALA A 43 -0.26 -1.03 6.22
CA ALA A 43 0.55 -0.17 5.35
C ALA A 43 1.25 0.96 6.09
N LYS A 44 0.82 1.26 7.33
CA LYS A 44 1.46 2.27 8.17
C LYS A 44 2.64 1.71 8.97
N SER A 45 2.88 0.41 8.89
CA SER A 45 3.98 -0.25 9.61
C SER A 45 5.18 -0.43 8.68
N LEU A 46 6.27 0.26 8.98
CA LEU A 46 7.50 0.14 8.18
C LEU A 46 8.01 -1.30 8.18
N MET A 47 8.07 -1.92 9.33
CA MET A 47 8.53 -3.30 9.44
C MET A 47 7.60 -4.28 8.74
N GLY A 48 6.29 -4.04 8.84
CA GLY A 48 5.30 -4.87 8.15
C GLY A 48 5.44 -4.81 6.64
N VAL A 49 5.59 -3.61 6.09
CA VAL A 49 5.75 -3.44 4.64
C VAL A 49 7.07 -4.05 4.16
N MET A 50 8.13 -3.89 4.93
CA MET A 50 9.41 -4.52 4.59
C MET A 50 9.32 -6.04 4.57
N ALA A 51 8.67 -6.62 5.57
CA ALA A 51 8.47 -8.07 5.65
C ALA A 51 7.54 -8.58 4.55
N PHE A 52 6.59 -7.76 4.13
CA PHE A 52 5.65 -8.11 3.05
C PHE A 52 6.38 -8.30 1.72
N GLY A 53 7.42 -7.50 1.47
CA GLY A 53 8.26 -7.65 0.29
C GLY A 53 7.59 -7.21 -1.01
N LEU A 54 7.13 -5.97 -1.07
CA LEU A 54 6.52 -5.43 -2.29
C LEU A 54 7.46 -5.52 -3.48
N LYS A 55 6.95 -6.09 -4.57
CA LYS A 55 7.71 -6.25 -5.82
C LYS A 55 6.82 -5.98 -7.02
N LYS A 56 7.44 -5.54 -8.11
CA LYS A 56 6.77 -5.36 -9.39
C LYS A 56 6.05 -6.65 -9.79
N GLY A 57 4.81 -6.51 -10.21
CA GLY A 57 3.99 -7.62 -10.70
C GLY A 57 3.17 -8.32 -9.63
N MET A 58 3.37 -8.01 -8.35
CA MET A 58 2.54 -8.60 -7.31
C MET A 58 1.10 -8.12 -7.43
N ILE A 59 0.17 -9.03 -7.21
CA ILE A 59 -1.25 -8.68 -7.14
C ILE A 59 -1.60 -8.48 -5.67
N VAL A 60 -1.95 -7.26 -5.32
CA VAL A 60 -2.19 -6.86 -3.95
C VAL A 60 -3.62 -6.39 -3.76
N ASN A 61 -4.25 -6.86 -2.69
CA ASN A 61 -5.57 -6.37 -2.29
C ASN A 61 -5.36 -5.28 -1.26
N ILE A 62 -5.85 -4.08 -1.57
CA ILE A 62 -5.78 -2.93 -0.66
C ILE A 62 -7.13 -2.82 0.03
N SER A 63 -7.11 -2.70 1.35
CA SER A 63 -8.34 -2.46 2.12
C SER A 63 -8.18 -1.20 2.94
N THR A 64 -9.21 -0.37 2.96
CA THR A 64 -9.22 0.86 3.74
C THR A 64 -10.51 0.97 4.54
N GLU A 65 -10.41 1.46 5.77
CA GLU A 65 -11.55 1.61 6.65
C GLU A 65 -11.35 2.84 7.53
N GLY A 66 -12.29 3.76 7.49
CA GLY A 66 -12.23 5.00 8.26
C GLY A 66 -12.84 6.16 7.51
N ASP A 67 -12.71 7.36 8.10
CA ASP A 67 -13.35 8.56 7.58
C ASP A 67 -12.87 8.99 6.19
N ASP A 68 -11.61 8.79 5.88
CA ASP A 68 -11.03 9.14 4.58
C ASP A 68 -10.68 7.91 3.74
N CYS A 69 -11.44 6.82 3.92
CA CYS A 69 -11.11 5.55 3.27
C CYS A 69 -11.07 5.61 1.74
N GLU A 70 -11.91 6.44 1.11
CA GLU A 70 -11.89 6.59 -0.34
C GLU A 70 -10.62 7.27 -0.82
N LEU A 71 -10.23 8.35 -0.14
CA LEU A 71 -8.99 9.05 -0.47
C LEU A 71 -7.77 8.19 -0.21
N ALA A 72 -7.79 7.44 0.89
CA ALA A 72 -6.70 6.53 1.24
C ALA A 72 -6.55 5.43 0.19
N LEU A 73 -7.66 4.82 -0.21
CA LEU A 73 -7.65 3.77 -1.23
C LEU A 73 -7.08 4.28 -2.54
N GLU A 74 -7.53 5.46 -2.96
CA GLU A 74 -7.06 6.08 -4.19
C GLU A 74 -5.58 6.42 -4.13
N GLY A 75 -5.14 7.04 -3.03
CA GLY A 75 -3.73 7.41 -2.86
C GLY A 75 -2.79 6.22 -2.85
N ILE A 76 -3.15 5.16 -2.15
CA ILE A 76 -2.32 3.95 -2.09
C ILE A 76 -2.35 3.20 -3.44
N SER A 77 -3.51 3.14 -4.09
CA SER A 77 -3.62 2.53 -5.43
C SER A 77 -2.72 3.24 -6.42
N GLU A 78 -2.75 4.56 -6.43
CA GLU A 78 -1.92 5.36 -7.34
C GLU A 78 -0.44 5.16 -7.05
N PHE A 79 -0.08 5.11 -5.78
CA PHE A 79 1.31 4.91 -5.39
C PHE A 79 1.84 3.59 -5.92
N LEU A 80 1.08 2.52 -5.79
CA LEU A 80 1.54 1.17 -6.12
C LEU A 80 1.37 0.82 -7.61
N SER A 81 0.35 1.33 -8.27
CA SER A 81 0.02 0.91 -9.64
C SER A 81 0.34 1.92 -10.73
N ALA A 82 0.69 3.13 -10.37
CA ALA A 82 0.91 4.19 -11.38
C ALA A 82 2.21 4.07 -12.15
#